data_2ce65b619e20d183c57ecbd123043de3
#
_entry.id   2ce65b619e20d183c57ecbd123043de3
#
_cell.length_a   1.000
_cell.length_b   1.000
_cell.length_c   1.000
_cell.angle_alpha   90.00
_cell.angle_beta   90.00
_cell.angle_gamma   90.00
#
_symmetry.space_group_name_H-M   'P 1'
#
loop_
_entity.id
_entity.type
_entity.pdbx_description
1 polymer ?
#
loop_
_entity_poly.entity_id
_entity_poly.type
_entity_poly.pdbx_seq_one_letter_code
_entity_poly.pdbx_strand_id
1 'polypeptide(L)'
;MRAFKKAILCAAVLSLAGTAAACADAAMKKRTVASYRVELHVLSAEPFFSKQDVADKHVKEGMEIEGGATPVPPDADSHPNHHLVVHIFKRRGGAVVTDAKVTMSFVAVDANGKPVGTPTDVPVVVMQAIGEGPASTHYGNNVAMPPGRYNVIVKVNDKRLVFPVTVSDQSAAPMKMDHMKM
;
A
#
# COMPACT_ATOMS: atom_id res chain seq x y z
N MET A 1 -60.09 44.02 -21.78
CA MET A 1 -58.63 43.90 -21.57
C MET A 1 -58.41 43.29 -20.24
N ARG A 2 -57.96 41.99 -20.21
CA ARG A 2 -57.67 41.24 -18.97
C ARG A 2 -56.17 41.03 -18.88
N ALA A 3 -55.54 41.63 -17.88
CA ALA A 3 -54.12 41.46 -17.59
C ALA A 3 -53.85 40.16 -16.86
N PHE A 4 -53.06 39.27 -17.44
CA PHE A 4 -52.56 38.05 -16.80
C PHE A 4 -51.29 38.38 -15.95
N LYS A 5 -51.41 38.24 -14.64
CA LYS A 5 -50.27 38.28 -13.73
C LYS A 5 -49.55 36.91 -13.75
N LYS A 6 -48.31 36.87 -14.26
CA LYS A 6 -47.46 35.70 -14.19
C LYS A 6 -46.81 35.65 -12.80
N ALA A 7 -47.13 34.65 -12.02
CA ALA A 7 -46.41 34.32 -10.78
C ALA A 7 -45.14 33.55 -11.14
N ILE A 8 -43.98 34.07 -10.71
CA ILE A 8 -42.67 33.40 -10.81
C ILE A 8 -42.50 32.56 -9.59
N LEU A 9 -42.47 31.24 -9.75
CA LEU A 9 -42.20 30.25 -8.70
C LEU A 9 -40.68 30.07 -8.61
N CYS A 10 -40.04 30.65 -7.58
CA CYS A 10 -38.62 30.34 -7.27
C CYS A 10 -38.51 28.95 -6.67
N ALA A 11 -38.01 27.99 -7.42
CA ALA A 11 -37.61 26.71 -6.91
C ALA A 11 -36.24 26.84 -6.24
N ALA A 12 -36.19 26.69 -4.91
CA ALA A 12 -34.96 26.59 -4.16
C ALA A 12 -34.36 25.20 -4.37
N VAL A 13 -33.24 25.15 -5.11
CA VAL A 13 -32.45 23.95 -5.27
C VAL A 13 -31.58 23.78 -4.02
N LEU A 14 -31.96 22.85 -3.14
CA LEU A 14 -31.14 22.42 -2.01
C LEU A 14 -29.98 21.58 -2.57
N SER A 15 -28.79 22.16 -2.63
CA SER A 15 -27.57 21.45 -2.95
C SER A 15 -27.15 20.61 -1.76
N LEU A 16 -27.44 19.30 -1.79
CA LEU A 16 -26.77 18.34 -0.89
C LEU A 16 -25.29 18.28 -1.29
N ALA A 17 -24.45 18.96 -0.52
CA ALA A 17 -23.01 18.74 -0.58
C ALA A 17 -22.74 17.33 0.00
N GLY A 18 -22.73 16.34 -0.88
CA GLY A 18 -22.23 15.01 -0.54
C GLY A 18 -20.76 15.13 -0.23
N THR A 19 -20.39 14.92 1.04
CA THR A 19 -19.00 14.68 1.44
C THR A 19 -18.59 13.36 0.77
N ALA A 20 -17.91 13.46 -0.38
CA ALA A 20 -17.19 12.34 -0.94
C ALA A 20 -16.12 11.96 0.10
N ALA A 21 -16.32 10.83 0.79
CA ALA A 21 -15.25 10.20 1.54
C ALA A 21 -14.13 9.93 0.52
N ALA A 22 -13.06 10.72 0.60
CA ALA A 22 -11.86 10.47 -0.18
C ALA A 22 -11.32 9.13 0.28
N CYS A 23 -11.56 8.08 -0.50
CA CYS A 23 -10.84 6.83 -0.34
C CYS A 23 -9.35 7.19 -0.37
N ALA A 24 -8.63 6.84 0.69
CA ALA A 24 -7.18 6.99 0.74
C ALA A 24 -6.60 6.32 -0.51
N ASP A 25 -6.03 7.14 -1.38
CA ASP A 25 -5.50 6.68 -2.67
C ASP A 25 -4.26 5.84 -2.37
N ALA A 26 -4.43 4.52 -2.36
CA ALA A 26 -3.31 3.59 -2.31
C ALA A 26 -2.36 3.92 -3.48
N ALA A 27 -1.19 4.48 -3.18
CA ALA A 27 -0.26 4.89 -4.22
C ALA A 27 0.30 3.65 -4.92
N MET A 28 -0.21 3.36 -6.12
CA MET A 28 0.30 2.29 -6.97
C MET A 28 1.19 2.87 -8.07
N LYS A 29 2.40 2.32 -8.22
CA LYS A 29 3.35 2.69 -9.28
C LYS A 29 3.83 1.45 -10.01
N LYS A 30 3.88 1.51 -11.34
CA LYS A 30 4.33 0.39 -12.19
C LYS A 30 5.59 0.77 -12.94
N ARG A 31 6.55 -0.16 -13.00
CA ARG A 31 7.75 -0.06 -13.83
C ARG A 31 8.09 -1.41 -14.44
N THR A 32 8.77 -1.36 -15.57
CA THR A 32 9.27 -2.56 -16.24
C THR A 32 10.79 -2.54 -16.24
N VAL A 33 11.42 -3.65 -15.91
CA VAL A 33 12.86 -3.83 -15.97
C VAL A 33 13.20 -5.25 -16.45
N ALA A 34 14.04 -5.36 -17.47
CA ALA A 34 14.39 -6.64 -18.10
C ALA A 34 13.13 -7.47 -18.43
N SER A 35 13.01 -8.67 -17.83
CA SER A 35 11.90 -9.59 -18.03
C SER A 35 10.76 -9.42 -17.02
N TYR A 36 10.81 -8.40 -16.16
CA TYR A 36 9.86 -8.20 -15.07
C TYR A 36 9.03 -6.93 -15.25
N ARG A 37 7.78 -6.99 -14.80
CA ARG A 37 6.93 -5.87 -14.45
C ARG A 37 6.85 -5.84 -12.94
N VAL A 38 7.18 -4.71 -12.34
CA VAL A 38 7.19 -4.49 -10.89
C VAL A 38 6.15 -3.45 -10.56
N GLU A 39 5.25 -3.78 -9.65
CA GLU A 39 4.19 -2.90 -9.15
C GLU A 39 4.45 -2.61 -7.68
N LEU A 40 4.74 -1.36 -7.35
CA LEU A 40 4.90 -0.88 -5.99
C LEU A 40 3.56 -0.40 -5.46
N HIS A 41 3.24 -0.82 -4.24
CA HIS A 41 2.08 -0.34 -3.49
C HIS A 41 2.52 0.24 -2.15
N VAL A 42 1.88 1.34 -1.75
CA VAL A 42 1.97 1.92 -0.40
C VAL A 42 0.56 1.91 0.15
N LEU A 43 0.31 1.02 1.09
CA LEU A 43 -1.00 0.75 1.69
C LEU A 43 -0.98 1.10 3.18
N SER A 44 -2.10 1.01 3.87
CA SER A 44 -2.14 1.03 5.34
C SER A 44 -1.40 -0.20 5.89
N ALA A 45 -0.82 -0.09 7.08
CA ALA A 45 -0.16 -1.22 7.72
C ALA A 45 -1.12 -2.40 7.90
N GLU A 46 -0.65 -3.59 7.61
CA GLU A 46 -1.41 -4.84 7.60
C GLU A 46 -0.96 -5.75 8.73
N PRO A 47 -1.86 -6.55 9.36
CA PRO A 47 -1.45 -7.56 10.31
C PRO A 47 -0.75 -8.72 9.62
N PHE A 48 0.33 -9.21 10.23
CA PHE A 48 1.11 -10.35 9.74
C PHE A 48 0.89 -11.58 10.60
N PHE A 49 0.77 -12.73 9.96
CA PHE A 49 0.55 -14.00 10.59
C PHE A 49 1.52 -15.05 10.06
N SER A 50 1.97 -15.93 10.93
CA SER A 50 2.62 -17.16 10.49
C SER A 50 1.58 -18.10 9.89
N LYS A 51 2.01 -19.04 9.07
CA LYS A 51 1.13 -20.11 8.56
C LYS A 51 0.45 -20.88 9.68
N GLN A 52 1.14 -21.09 10.80
CA GLN A 52 0.61 -21.74 11.99
C GLN A 52 -0.49 -20.90 12.64
N ASP A 53 -0.27 -19.56 12.78
CA ASP A 53 -1.29 -18.67 13.33
C ASP A 53 -2.56 -18.66 12.48
N VAL A 54 -2.41 -18.63 11.15
CA VAL A 54 -3.56 -18.67 10.22
C VAL A 54 -4.38 -19.95 10.45
N ALA A 55 -3.72 -21.10 10.59
CA ALA A 55 -4.38 -22.37 10.83
C ALA A 55 -5.06 -22.45 12.20
N ASP A 56 -4.31 -22.10 13.26
CA ASP A 56 -4.76 -22.28 14.66
C ASP A 56 -5.84 -21.26 15.05
N LYS A 57 -5.72 -20.02 14.57
CA LYS A 57 -6.64 -18.93 14.93
C LYS A 57 -7.74 -18.71 13.90
N HIS A 58 -7.78 -19.51 12.82
CA HIS A 58 -8.74 -19.39 11.73
C HIS A 58 -8.80 -17.97 11.16
N VAL A 59 -7.64 -17.33 11.00
CA VAL A 59 -7.52 -15.97 10.46
C VAL A 59 -7.99 -15.95 9.02
N LYS A 60 -8.82 -14.98 8.66
CA LYS A 60 -9.40 -14.86 7.32
C LYS A 60 -8.87 -13.68 6.52
N GLU A 61 -8.23 -12.73 7.19
CA GLU A 61 -7.74 -11.48 6.59
C GLU A 61 -6.35 -11.13 7.10
N GLY A 62 -5.55 -10.45 6.29
CA GLY A 62 -4.18 -10.08 6.59
C GLY A 62 -3.18 -10.82 5.71
N MET A 63 -1.91 -10.78 6.11
CA MET A 63 -0.80 -11.32 5.34
C MET A 63 -0.20 -12.56 6.00
N GLU A 64 -0.18 -13.68 5.28
CA GLU A 64 0.55 -14.89 5.67
C GLU A 64 2.00 -14.76 5.21
N ILE A 65 2.94 -14.92 6.14
CA ILE A 65 4.37 -14.85 5.86
C ILE A 65 4.84 -16.19 5.35
N GLU A 66 5.49 -16.17 4.20
CA GLU A 66 6.11 -17.33 3.60
C GLU A 66 7.51 -17.60 4.17
N GLY A 67 7.89 -18.88 4.22
CA GLY A 67 9.24 -19.28 4.60
C GLY A 67 9.58 -19.18 6.08
N GLY A 68 8.59 -18.95 6.96
CA GLY A 68 8.80 -18.91 8.41
C GLY A 68 9.64 -17.72 8.91
N ALA A 69 9.82 -16.70 8.07
CA ALA A 69 10.48 -15.47 8.50
C ALA A 69 9.62 -14.78 9.57
N THR A 70 10.23 -14.37 10.65
CA THR A 70 9.57 -13.45 11.59
C THR A 70 9.69 -12.04 11.03
N PRO A 71 8.58 -11.30 10.87
CA PRO A 71 8.66 -9.90 10.47
C PRO A 71 9.39 -9.16 11.58
N VAL A 72 10.58 -8.68 11.28
CA VAL A 72 11.27 -7.77 12.18
C VAL A 72 10.74 -6.38 11.86
N PRO A 73 10.08 -5.68 12.80
CA PRO A 73 9.81 -4.26 12.63
C PRO A 73 11.12 -3.55 12.29
N PRO A 74 11.11 -2.59 11.36
CA PRO A 74 12.34 -1.87 10.97
C PRO A 74 13.00 -1.18 12.16
N ASP A 75 12.24 -0.93 13.23
CA ASP A 75 12.71 -0.35 14.46
C ASP A 75 11.72 -0.72 15.59
N ALA A 76 12.21 -1.17 16.74
CA ALA A 76 11.38 -1.59 17.87
C ALA A 76 10.53 -0.45 18.44
N ASP A 77 10.96 0.81 18.25
CA ASP A 77 10.27 2.02 18.68
C ASP A 77 9.39 2.62 17.59
N SER A 78 9.44 2.11 16.36
CA SER A 78 8.62 2.62 15.27
C SER A 78 7.21 2.03 15.32
N HIS A 79 6.22 2.89 15.17
CA HIS A 79 4.85 2.47 14.90
C HIS A 79 4.64 2.41 13.38
N PRO A 80 4.72 1.23 12.75
CA PRO A 80 4.49 1.10 11.32
C PRO A 80 3.09 1.61 10.98
N ASN A 81 3.01 2.52 10.02
CA ASN A 81 1.75 3.11 9.56
C ASN A 81 1.42 2.75 8.11
N HIS A 82 2.40 2.21 7.39
CA HIS A 82 2.24 1.82 5.99
C HIS A 82 2.73 0.40 5.74
N HIS A 83 2.07 -0.25 4.79
CA HIS A 83 2.48 -1.50 4.18
C HIS A 83 3.13 -1.19 2.83
N LEU A 84 4.46 -1.32 2.75
CA LEU A 84 5.25 -1.01 1.56
C LEU A 84 5.64 -2.31 0.87
N VAL A 85 5.04 -2.57 -0.29
CA VAL A 85 5.20 -3.85 -0.98
C VAL A 85 5.37 -3.73 -2.47
N VAL A 86 5.96 -4.75 -3.07
CA VAL A 86 6.04 -4.92 -4.52
C VAL A 86 5.51 -6.29 -4.94
N HIS A 87 4.69 -6.28 -5.98
CA HIS A 87 4.34 -7.45 -6.75
C HIS A 87 5.26 -7.52 -7.98
N ILE A 88 5.75 -8.71 -8.27
CA ILE A 88 6.64 -8.96 -9.41
C ILE A 88 5.98 -9.95 -10.34
N PHE A 89 5.91 -9.56 -11.61
CA PHE A 89 5.31 -10.39 -12.65
C PHE A 89 6.31 -10.62 -13.78
N LYS A 90 6.26 -11.78 -14.40
CA LYS A 90 6.93 -11.99 -15.68
C LYS A 90 6.31 -11.07 -16.73
N ARG A 91 7.14 -10.33 -17.46
CA ARG A 91 6.68 -9.39 -18.49
C ARG A 91 5.87 -10.07 -19.59
N ARG A 92 6.26 -11.30 -19.97
CA ARG A 92 5.50 -12.13 -20.88
C ARG A 92 4.65 -13.11 -20.08
N GLY A 93 3.36 -13.17 -20.38
CA GLY A 93 2.43 -14.08 -19.73
C GLY A 93 1.88 -13.61 -18.37
N GLY A 94 2.45 -12.57 -17.75
CA GLY A 94 1.92 -11.97 -16.52
C GLY A 94 1.99 -12.85 -15.27
N ALA A 95 2.68 -13.99 -15.30
CA ALA A 95 2.78 -14.88 -14.15
C ALA A 95 3.50 -14.19 -12.99
N VAL A 96 2.99 -14.38 -11.77
CA VAL A 96 3.61 -13.90 -10.53
C VAL A 96 4.97 -14.58 -10.34
N VAL A 97 5.96 -13.82 -9.87
CA VAL A 97 7.29 -14.34 -9.55
C VAL A 97 7.37 -14.47 -8.03
N THR A 98 7.54 -15.69 -7.55
CA THR A 98 7.50 -16.04 -6.12
C THR A 98 8.89 -16.30 -5.53
N ASP A 99 9.94 -16.31 -6.36
CA ASP A 99 11.32 -16.68 -6.02
C ASP A 99 12.35 -15.58 -6.32
N ALA A 100 11.91 -14.33 -6.47
CA ALA A 100 12.82 -13.22 -6.74
C ALA A 100 13.64 -12.83 -5.49
N LYS A 101 14.92 -12.53 -5.69
CA LYS A 101 15.72 -11.85 -4.67
C LYS A 101 15.38 -10.36 -4.68
N VAL A 102 14.69 -9.90 -3.64
CA VAL A 102 14.25 -8.51 -3.52
C VAL A 102 14.95 -7.84 -2.36
N THR A 103 15.45 -6.60 -2.59
CA THR A 103 15.80 -5.67 -1.52
C THR A 103 15.08 -4.35 -1.76
N MET A 104 14.73 -3.67 -0.66
CA MET A 104 13.99 -2.43 -0.71
C MET A 104 14.54 -1.44 0.29
N SER A 105 14.55 -0.17 -0.08
CA SER A 105 14.81 0.94 0.84
C SER A 105 14.02 2.16 0.38
N PHE A 106 13.83 3.14 1.27
CA PHE A 106 13.22 4.41 0.90
C PHE A 106 14.03 5.58 1.48
N VAL A 107 13.95 6.73 0.81
CA VAL A 107 14.61 7.96 1.25
C VAL A 107 13.69 9.15 0.98
N ALA A 108 13.58 10.06 1.93
CA ALA A 108 12.86 11.32 1.74
C ALA A 108 13.50 12.15 0.61
N VAL A 109 12.69 12.96 -0.09
CA VAL A 109 13.16 13.86 -1.11
C VAL A 109 12.64 15.28 -0.91
N ASP A 110 13.45 16.27 -1.27
CA ASP A 110 13.06 17.68 -1.27
C ASP A 110 12.08 18.02 -2.40
N ALA A 111 11.71 19.30 -2.52
CA ALA A 111 10.81 19.79 -3.55
C ALA A 111 11.32 19.53 -4.98
N ASN A 112 12.63 19.41 -5.17
CA ASN A 112 13.28 19.14 -6.45
C ASN A 112 13.46 17.63 -6.73
N GLY A 113 13.03 16.76 -5.80
CA GLY A 113 13.21 15.31 -5.91
C GLY A 113 14.60 14.80 -5.52
N LYS A 114 15.44 15.65 -4.92
CA LYS A 114 16.76 15.28 -4.44
C LYS A 114 16.66 14.56 -3.10
N PRO A 115 17.35 13.41 -2.91
CA PRO A 115 17.35 12.70 -1.64
C PRO A 115 17.82 13.55 -0.47
N VAL A 116 17.13 13.43 0.67
CA VAL A 116 17.45 14.10 1.94
C VAL A 116 17.67 13.02 2.99
N GLY A 117 18.85 13.05 3.61
CA GLY A 117 19.24 12.06 4.62
C GLY A 117 19.70 10.72 4.04
N THR A 118 19.75 9.72 4.90
CA THR A 118 20.20 8.36 4.56
C THR A 118 18.98 7.50 4.19
N PRO A 119 19.08 6.63 3.18
CA PRO A 119 18.02 5.66 2.90
C PRO A 119 17.78 4.74 4.12
N THR A 120 16.50 4.48 4.39
CA THR A 120 16.05 3.49 5.37
C THR A 120 15.85 2.16 4.65
N ASP A 121 16.52 1.12 5.09
CA ASP A 121 16.32 -0.22 4.55
C ASP A 121 15.01 -0.82 5.06
N VAL A 122 14.33 -1.57 4.19
CA VAL A 122 13.12 -2.33 4.52
C VAL A 122 13.51 -3.80 4.65
N PRO A 123 13.34 -4.41 5.83
CA PRO A 123 13.50 -5.85 6.00
C PRO A 123 12.44 -6.60 5.19
N VAL A 124 12.78 -6.97 3.95
CA VAL A 124 11.81 -7.58 3.03
C VAL A 124 11.47 -9.00 3.46
N VAL A 125 10.19 -9.27 3.63
CA VAL A 125 9.62 -10.62 3.78
C VAL A 125 8.75 -10.96 2.58
N VAL A 126 8.60 -12.25 2.30
CA VAL A 126 7.70 -12.76 1.26
C VAL A 126 6.37 -13.08 1.91
N MET A 127 5.28 -12.61 1.31
CA MET A 127 3.95 -12.74 1.88
C MET A 127 2.93 -13.10 0.82
N GLN A 128 1.81 -13.62 1.30
CA GLN A 128 0.60 -13.84 0.50
C GLN A 128 -0.61 -13.28 1.26
N ALA A 129 -1.59 -12.76 0.55
CA ALA A 129 -2.87 -12.45 1.16
C ALA A 129 -3.56 -13.76 1.59
N ILE A 130 -4.04 -13.79 2.83
CA ILE A 130 -4.68 -14.98 3.40
C ILE A 130 -5.87 -15.39 2.54
N GLY A 131 -5.90 -16.65 2.13
CA GLY A 131 -6.96 -17.21 1.28
C GLY A 131 -6.80 -16.99 -0.23
N GLU A 132 -5.84 -16.16 -0.69
CA GLU A 132 -5.62 -15.90 -2.12
C GLU A 132 -4.51 -16.75 -2.75
N GLY A 133 -3.69 -17.38 -1.93
CA GLY A 133 -2.64 -18.30 -2.34
C GLY A 133 -1.51 -17.64 -3.16
N PRO A 134 -0.69 -18.44 -3.91
CA PRO A 134 0.54 -17.96 -4.55
C PRO A 134 0.35 -16.84 -5.59
N ALA A 135 -0.86 -16.65 -6.11
CA ALA A 135 -1.15 -15.57 -7.06
C ALA A 135 -1.06 -14.19 -6.41
N SER A 136 -1.22 -14.10 -5.09
CA SER A 136 -1.10 -12.87 -4.30
C SER A 136 0.31 -12.62 -3.75
N THR A 137 1.30 -13.46 -4.07
CA THR A 137 2.67 -13.31 -3.56
C THR A 137 3.23 -11.92 -3.83
N HIS A 138 3.74 -11.29 -2.78
CA HIS A 138 4.40 -10.01 -2.82
C HIS A 138 5.56 -9.94 -1.82
N TYR A 139 6.36 -8.88 -1.93
CA TYR A 139 7.61 -8.68 -1.20
C TYR A 139 7.59 -7.33 -0.52
N GLY A 140 7.85 -7.24 0.77
CA GLY A 140 7.90 -5.97 1.48
C GLY A 140 7.78 -6.12 2.98
N ASN A 141 7.32 -5.07 3.65
CA ASN A 141 7.10 -5.05 5.10
C ASN A 141 6.21 -3.87 5.50
N ASN A 142 5.75 -3.87 6.74
CA ASN A 142 5.22 -2.67 7.37
C ASN A 142 6.36 -1.72 7.74
N VAL A 143 6.18 -0.43 7.47
CA VAL A 143 7.18 0.61 7.67
C VAL A 143 6.56 1.86 8.30
N ALA A 144 7.36 2.63 9.02
CA ALA A 144 7.00 3.96 9.47
C ALA A 144 7.40 4.98 8.39
N MET A 145 6.43 5.56 7.71
CA MET A 145 6.64 6.62 6.70
C MET A 145 5.79 7.85 7.07
N PRO A 146 6.37 8.88 7.67
CA PRO A 146 5.68 10.16 7.85
C PRO A 146 5.18 10.74 6.53
N PRO A 147 4.15 11.60 6.56
CA PRO A 147 3.70 12.30 5.37
C PRO A 147 4.84 13.03 4.67
N GLY A 148 4.95 12.87 3.37
CA GLY A 148 6.06 13.43 2.62
C GLY A 148 6.25 12.83 1.24
N ARG A 149 7.33 13.23 0.60
CA ARG A 149 7.76 12.71 -0.71
C ARG A 149 8.97 11.81 -0.53
N TYR A 150 8.96 10.68 -1.21
CA TYR A 150 10.01 9.67 -1.09
C TYR A 150 10.40 9.11 -2.44
N ASN A 151 11.65 8.66 -2.54
CA ASN A 151 12.08 7.70 -3.53
C ASN A 151 12.15 6.32 -2.87
N VAL A 152 11.30 5.39 -3.31
CA VAL A 152 11.41 3.96 -2.95
C VAL A 152 12.32 3.30 -3.95
N ILE A 153 13.38 2.69 -3.45
CA ILE A 153 14.40 2.01 -4.24
C ILE A 153 14.17 0.51 -4.10
N VAL A 154 13.90 -0.16 -5.19
CA VAL A 154 13.67 -1.61 -5.24
C VAL A 154 14.75 -2.23 -6.12
N LYS A 155 15.37 -3.31 -5.63
CA LYS A 155 16.22 -4.16 -6.47
C LYS A 155 15.54 -5.50 -6.62
N VAL A 156 15.36 -5.93 -7.85
CA VAL A 156 14.85 -7.27 -8.20
C VAL A 156 16.01 -8.01 -8.85
N ASN A 157 16.56 -9.00 -8.14
CA ASN A 157 17.82 -9.64 -8.48
C ASN A 157 18.95 -8.57 -8.54
N ASP A 158 19.48 -8.29 -9.73
CA ASP A 158 20.53 -7.29 -9.97
C ASP A 158 20.01 -5.95 -10.54
N LYS A 159 18.71 -5.82 -10.78
CA LYS A 159 18.10 -4.67 -11.43
C LYS A 159 17.52 -3.69 -10.41
N ARG A 160 17.97 -2.44 -10.49
CA ARG A 160 17.51 -1.35 -9.62
C ARG A 160 16.41 -0.55 -10.28
N LEU A 161 15.37 -0.27 -9.51
CA LEU A 161 14.23 0.58 -9.85
C LEU A 161 14.09 1.68 -8.80
N VAL A 162 13.59 2.85 -9.20
CA VAL A 162 13.27 3.96 -8.28
C VAL A 162 11.84 4.39 -8.55
N PHE A 163 11.02 4.41 -7.49
CA PHE A 163 9.63 4.82 -7.55
C PHE A 163 9.45 6.10 -6.71
N PRO A 164 9.19 7.25 -7.33
CA PRO A 164 8.76 8.42 -6.58
C PRO A 164 7.35 8.22 -6.06
N VAL A 165 7.15 8.37 -4.75
CA VAL A 165 5.86 8.26 -4.08
C VAL A 165 5.60 9.50 -3.21
N THR A 166 4.33 9.78 -2.96
CA THR A 166 3.88 10.76 -1.98
C THR A 166 3.02 10.03 -0.96
N VAL A 167 3.35 10.20 0.30
CA VAL A 167 2.61 9.68 1.44
C VAL A 167 1.83 10.85 2.05
N SER A 168 0.55 10.64 2.32
CA SER A 168 -0.34 11.64 2.95
C SER A 168 -0.78 11.18 4.34
N ASP A 169 -1.22 12.10 5.17
CA ASP A 169 -1.75 11.78 6.51
C ASP A 169 -2.94 10.80 6.49
N GLN A 170 -3.66 10.75 5.38
CA GLN A 170 -4.87 9.92 5.26
C GLN A 170 -4.60 8.44 4.96
N SER A 171 -3.39 8.08 4.59
CA SER A 171 -3.04 6.67 4.34
C SER A 171 -2.87 5.86 5.64
N ALA A 172 -2.87 6.50 6.79
CA ALA A 172 -2.72 5.88 8.11
C ALA A 172 -4.05 5.72 8.88
N ALA A 173 -5.20 5.64 8.22
CA ALA A 173 -6.45 5.35 8.91
C ALA A 173 -6.35 3.94 9.53
N PRO A 174 -6.43 3.82 10.88
CA PRO A 174 -6.37 2.51 11.50
C PRO A 174 -7.55 1.68 11.02
N MET A 175 -7.29 0.42 10.63
CA MET A 175 -8.37 -0.53 10.45
C MET A 175 -9.19 -0.58 11.73
N LYS A 176 -10.48 -0.27 11.65
CA LYS A 176 -11.41 -0.55 12.74
C LYS A 176 -11.46 -2.07 12.87
N MET A 177 -10.77 -2.58 13.88
CA MET A 177 -11.09 -3.92 14.35
C MET A 177 -12.49 -3.85 14.95
N ASP A 178 -13.50 -4.24 14.17
CA ASP A 178 -14.80 -4.53 14.73
C ASP A 178 -14.58 -5.69 15.69
N HIS A 179 -14.80 -5.38 16.99
CA HIS A 179 -14.69 -6.36 18.06
C HIS A 179 -15.55 -7.57 17.72
N MET A 180 -14.93 -8.70 17.40
CA MET A 180 -15.58 -9.99 17.48
C MET A 180 -16.09 -10.14 18.92
N LYS A 181 -17.40 -9.99 19.11
CA LYS A 181 -18.06 -10.45 20.32
C LYS A 181 -17.90 -11.95 20.39
N MET A 182 -17.16 -12.42 21.41
CA MET A 182 -17.19 -13.80 21.85
C MET A 182 -18.59 -14.20 22.33
#